data_b8daf8830d91f0be76cf246028d11242
#
_entry.id   b8daf8830d91f0be76cf246028d11242
#
_cell.length_a   1.000
_cell.length_b   1.000
_cell.length_c   1.000
_cell.angle_alpha   90.00
_cell.angle_beta   90.00
_cell.angle_gamma   90.00
#
_symmetry.space_group_name_H-M   'P 1'
#
loop_
_entity.id
_entity.type
_entity.pdbx_description
1 polymer ?
#
loop_
_entity_poly.entity_id
_entity_poly.type
_entity_poly.pdbx_seq_one_letter_code
_entity_poly.pdbx_strand_id
1 'polypeptide(L)'
;MFKKKPDKFSLYLVDFAKHLHETADYFVHFKVKDSETLKQFSDTVKKYESMADDKVHQIIKELNQAFITPIEREDILQLVNNLDDIMDGIEEFSSRMDIYHILSSDDYIDQFTDYILKCAEEILASMELIANYQLKDVEAHAIRIKEYESNCDELYRESLRHLFQTEKDAIKVIQYKEIYEILEEIADYCQNVASTLQSIIMKNA
;
A
#
# COMPACT_ATOMS: atom_id res chain seq x y z
N MET A 1 35.58 -5.47 -3.82
CA MET A 1 34.48 -6.40 -3.45
C MET A 1 33.51 -6.41 -4.59
N PHE A 2 33.31 -7.51 -5.30
CA PHE A 2 32.35 -7.56 -6.39
C PHE A 2 30.93 -7.46 -5.80
N LYS A 3 30.16 -6.42 -6.14
CA LYS A 3 28.73 -6.34 -5.78
C LYS A 3 28.03 -7.53 -6.43
N LYS A 4 27.42 -8.39 -5.63
CA LYS A 4 26.60 -9.50 -6.13
C LYS A 4 25.42 -8.88 -6.89
N LYS A 5 25.17 -9.35 -8.12
CA LYS A 5 24.06 -8.83 -8.93
C LYS A 5 22.73 -9.23 -8.27
N PRO A 6 21.75 -8.32 -8.19
CA PRO A 6 20.43 -8.67 -7.69
C PRO A 6 19.86 -9.88 -8.44
N ASP A 7 19.18 -10.76 -7.73
CA ASP A 7 18.47 -11.87 -8.34
C ASP A 7 17.14 -11.42 -8.95
N LYS A 8 16.54 -12.32 -9.74
CA LYS A 8 15.31 -12.02 -10.49
C LYS A 8 14.13 -11.69 -9.59
N PHE A 9 13.94 -12.41 -8.49
CA PHE A 9 12.78 -12.21 -7.60
C PHE A 9 12.90 -10.92 -6.81
N SER A 10 14.10 -10.60 -6.33
CA SER A 10 14.37 -9.29 -5.71
C SER A 10 14.07 -8.14 -6.68
N LEU A 11 14.39 -8.30 -7.98
CA LEU A 11 14.06 -7.28 -8.99
C LEU A 11 12.54 -7.17 -9.22
N TYR A 12 11.81 -8.26 -9.19
CA TYR A 12 10.35 -8.23 -9.28
C TYR A 12 9.70 -7.53 -8.08
N LEU A 13 10.18 -7.80 -6.86
CA LEU A 13 9.70 -7.12 -5.66
C LEU A 13 9.97 -5.62 -5.71
N VAL A 14 11.17 -5.21 -6.17
CA VAL A 14 11.48 -3.78 -6.36
C VAL A 14 10.59 -3.15 -7.42
N ASP A 15 10.34 -3.82 -8.54
CA ASP A 15 9.48 -3.33 -9.62
C ASP A 15 8.02 -3.17 -9.14
N PHE A 16 7.52 -4.13 -8.35
CA PHE A 16 6.18 -4.03 -7.76
C PHE A 16 6.10 -2.87 -6.74
N ALA A 17 7.07 -2.77 -5.83
CA ALA A 17 7.10 -1.68 -4.85
C ALA A 17 7.24 -0.29 -5.49
N LYS A 18 7.92 -0.16 -6.62
CA LYS A 18 7.94 1.08 -7.43
C LYS A 18 6.56 1.41 -7.98
N HIS A 19 5.88 0.41 -8.51
CA HIS A 19 4.51 0.59 -9.02
C HIS A 19 3.54 1.01 -7.91
N LEU A 20 3.64 0.37 -6.74
CA LEU A 20 2.88 0.78 -5.54
C LEU A 20 3.19 2.22 -5.15
N HIS A 21 4.46 2.61 -5.08
CA HIS A 21 4.85 3.97 -4.74
C HIS A 21 4.32 5.00 -5.75
N GLU A 22 4.42 4.72 -7.05
CA GLU A 22 3.86 5.57 -8.12
C GLU A 22 2.34 5.71 -8.00
N THR A 23 1.64 4.63 -7.61
CA THR A 23 0.20 4.63 -7.37
C THR A 23 -0.15 5.47 -6.14
N ALA A 24 0.58 5.32 -5.04
CA ALA A 24 0.38 6.09 -3.82
C ALA A 24 0.68 7.59 -4.03
N ASP A 25 1.71 7.93 -4.81
CA ASP A 25 2.01 9.31 -5.18
C ASP A 25 0.88 9.94 -6.00
N TYR A 26 0.37 9.21 -7.01
CA TYR A 26 -0.80 9.63 -7.77
C TYR A 26 -2.03 9.78 -6.88
N PHE A 27 -2.27 8.86 -5.96
CA PHE A 27 -3.37 8.86 -5.01
C PHE A 27 -3.41 10.13 -4.14
N VAL A 28 -2.26 10.53 -3.59
CA VAL A 28 -2.13 11.74 -2.75
C VAL A 28 -2.26 13.04 -3.55
N HIS A 29 -1.66 13.08 -4.74
CA HIS A 29 -1.49 14.33 -5.47
C HIS A 29 -2.60 14.62 -6.48
N PHE A 30 -3.40 13.64 -6.85
CA PHE A 30 -4.53 13.87 -7.76
C PHE A 30 -5.60 14.72 -7.08
N LYS A 31 -6.09 15.74 -7.77
CA LYS A 31 -7.11 16.65 -7.23
C LYS A 31 -8.43 16.47 -7.99
N VAL A 32 -9.39 15.88 -7.31
CA VAL A 32 -10.78 15.81 -7.78
C VAL A 32 -11.38 17.22 -7.72
N LYS A 33 -12.05 17.65 -8.81
CA LYS A 33 -12.66 18.97 -8.93
C LYS A 33 -14.15 18.88 -9.32
N ASP A 34 -14.53 17.82 -9.99
CA ASP A 34 -15.85 17.57 -10.55
C ASP A 34 -16.02 16.07 -10.85
N SER A 35 -17.18 15.69 -11.35
CA SER A 35 -17.51 14.30 -11.67
C SER A 35 -16.62 13.72 -12.76
N GLU A 36 -16.13 14.53 -13.71
CA GLU A 36 -15.26 14.06 -14.78
C GLU A 36 -13.87 13.70 -14.22
N THR A 37 -13.30 14.56 -13.41
CA THR A 37 -12.02 14.32 -12.74
C THR A 37 -12.11 13.20 -11.72
N LEU A 38 -13.23 13.03 -11.00
CA LEU A 38 -13.46 11.89 -10.11
C LEU A 38 -13.46 10.58 -10.90
N LYS A 39 -14.17 10.54 -12.02
CA LYS A 39 -14.18 9.38 -12.92
C LYS A 39 -12.79 9.08 -13.48
N GLN A 40 -12.03 10.10 -13.89
CA GLN A 40 -10.65 9.95 -14.35
C GLN A 40 -9.75 9.37 -13.25
N PHE A 41 -9.93 9.82 -12.00
CA PHE A 41 -9.19 9.29 -10.85
C PHE A 41 -9.45 7.80 -10.68
N SER A 42 -10.72 7.39 -10.56
CA SER A 42 -11.12 6.00 -10.40
C SER A 42 -10.64 5.11 -11.57
N ASP A 43 -10.84 5.55 -12.82
CA ASP A 43 -10.40 4.79 -14.00
C ASP A 43 -8.87 4.65 -14.08
N THR A 44 -8.11 5.62 -13.57
CA THR A 44 -6.65 5.56 -13.55
C THR A 44 -6.14 4.61 -12.47
N VAL A 45 -6.71 4.70 -11.26
CA VAL A 45 -6.36 3.80 -10.16
C VAL A 45 -6.70 2.35 -10.54
N LYS A 46 -7.85 2.10 -11.18
CA LYS A 46 -8.20 0.76 -11.68
C LYS A 46 -7.20 0.20 -12.71
N LYS A 47 -6.62 1.06 -13.54
CA LYS A 47 -5.53 0.62 -14.44
C LYS A 47 -4.26 0.25 -13.69
N TYR A 48 -3.93 0.99 -12.64
CA TYR A 48 -2.75 0.69 -11.82
C TYR A 48 -2.91 -0.63 -11.07
N GLU A 49 -4.10 -0.90 -10.50
CA GLU A 49 -4.41 -2.18 -9.86
C GLU A 49 -4.32 -3.33 -10.88
N SER A 50 -4.93 -3.21 -12.06
CA SER A 50 -4.83 -4.25 -13.10
C SER A 50 -3.39 -4.51 -13.56
N MET A 51 -2.51 -3.50 -13.53
CA MET A 51 -1.07 -3.69 -13.78
C MET A 51 -0.36 -4.40 -12.61
N ALA A 52 -0.83 -4.21 -11.37
CA ALA A 52 -0.34 -4.93 -10.20
C ALA A 52 -0.74 -6.41 -10.28
N ASP A 53 -1.99 -6.72 -10.59
CA ASP A 53 -2.50 -8.07 -10.87
C ASP A 53 -1.63 -8.83 -11.87
N ASP A 54 -1.28 -8.20 -12.99
CA ASP A 54 -0.41 -8.78 -14.01
C ASP A 54 0.99 -9.13 -13.44
N LYS A 55 1.53 -8.26 -12.55
CA LYS A 55 2.81 -8.51 -11.86
C LYS A 55 2.70 -9.69 -10.90
N VAL A 56 1.63 -9.77 -10.10
CA VAL A 56 1.34 -10.91 -9.21
C VAL A 56 1.32 -12.22 -9.99
N HIS A 57 0.52 -12.28 -11.05
CA HIS A 57 0.42 -13.46 -11.91
C HIS A 57 1.78 -13.87 -12.49
N GLN A 58 2.57 -12.89 -12.95
CA GLN A 58 3.91 -13.15 -13.47
C GLN A 58 4.84 -13.71 -12.40
N ILE A 59 4.88 -13.09 -11.21
CA ILE A 59 5.77 -13.52 -10.12
C ILE A 59 5.40 -14.92 -9.63
N ILE A 60 4.11 -15.21 -9.43
CA ILE A 60 3.63 -16.54 -9.00
C ILE A 60 4.00 -17.61 -10.05
N LYS A 61 3.81 -17.33 -11.33
CA LYS A 61 4.19 -18.23 -12.41
C LYS A 61 5.68 -18.55 -12.40
N GLU A 62 6.52 -17.55 -12.24
CA GLU A 62 7.97 -17.69 -12.19
C GLU A 62 8.43 -18.41 -10.90
N LEU A 63 7.77 -18.12 -9.77
CA LEU A 63 8.05 -18.73 -8.49
C LEU A 63 7.77 -20.24 -8.52
N ASN A 64 6.69 -20.66 -9.17
CA ASN A 64 6.36 -22.07 -9.35
C ASN A 64 7.40 -22.86 -10.18
N GLN A 65 8.13 -22.18 -11.05
CA GLN A 65 9.15 -22.79 -11.92
C GLN A 65 10.58 -22.66 -11.35
N ALA A 66 10.75 -21.84 -10.30
CA ALA A 66 12.07 -21.57 -9.76
C ALA A 66 12.64 -22.77 -9.00
N PHE A 67 13.92 -23.05 -9.20
CA PHE A 67 14.63 -24.08 -8.44
C PHE A 67 15.28 -23.52 -7.17
N ILE A 68 15.78 -22.29 -7.24
CA ILE A 68 16.41 -21.57 -6.12
C ILE A 68 15.86 -20.15 -6.07
N THR A 69 15.61 -19.65 -4.84
CA THR A 69 15.16 -18.29 -4.56
C THR A 69 16.09 -17.62 -3.53
N PRO A 70 16.20 -16.28 -3.52
CA PRO A 70 17.11 -15.55 -2.62
C PRO A 70 16.69 -15.59 -1.15
N ILE A 71 15.39 -15.66 -0.90
CA ILE A 71 14.71 -15.86 0.38
C ILE A 71 13.70 -16.99 0.20
N GLU A 72 13.03 -17.42 1.25
CA GLU A 72 12.03 -18.49 1.16
C GLU A 72 10.90 -18.12 0.18
N ARG A 73 10.42 -19.12 -0.57
CA ARG A 73 9.33 -18.89 -1.57
C ARG A 73 8.06 -18.38 -0.95
N GLU A 74 7.76 -18.89 0.23
CA GLU A 74 6.59 -18.51 1.03
C GLU A 74 6.67 -17.03 1.43
N ASP A 75 7.86 -16.53 1.75
CA ASP A 75 8.07 -15.12 2.09
C ASP A 75 7.91 -14.21 0.84
N ILE A 76 8.42 -14.66 -0.32
CA ILE A 76 8.21 -13.92 -1.58
C ILE A 76 6.72 -13.86 -1.91
N LEU A 77 6.02 -14.99 -1.83
CA LEU A 77 4.58 -15.06 -2.10
C LEU A 77 3.79 -14.16 -1.14
N GLN A 78 4.14 -14.20 0.15
CA GLN A 78 3.49 -13.37 1.16
C GLN A 78 3.72 -11.87 0.92
N LEU A 79 4.95 -11.45 0.55
CA LEU A 79 5.23 -10.08 0.18
C LEU A 79 4.41 -9.64 -1.04
N VAL A 80 4.35 -10.48 -2.07
CA VAL A 80 3.58 -10.18 -3.29
C VAL A 80 2.11 -10.00 -2.97
N ASN A 81 1.51 -10.90 -2.19
CA ASN A 81 0.11 -10.79 -1.81
C ASN A 81 -0.15 -9.54 -0.94
N ASN A 82 0.71 -9.26 0.04
CA ASN A 82 0.53 -8.06 0.88
C ASN A 82 0.69 -6.74 0.07
N LEU A 83 1.53 -6.71 -0.98
CA LEU A 83 1.64 -5.54 -1.86
C LEU A 83 0.38 -5.39 -2.73
N ASP A 84 -0.20 -6.50 -3.14
CA ASP A 84 -1.46 -6.56 -3.90
C ASP A 84 -2.63 -6.06 -3.06
N ASP A 85 -2.75 -6.53 -1.81
CA ASP A 85 -3.78 -6.07 -0.86
C ASP A 85 -3.79 -4.54 -0.72
N ILE A 86 -2.60 -3.88 -0.72
CA ILE A 86 -2.50 -2.42 -0.67
C ILE A 86 -3.04 -1.78 -1.96
N MET A 87 -2.72 -2.37 -3.12
CA MET A 87 -3.19 -1.87 -4.43
C MET A 87 -4.71 -2.01 -4.55
N ASP A 88 -5.26 -3.12 -4.11
CA ASP A 88 -6.70 -3.39 -4.05
C ASP A 88 -7.42 -2.39 -3.14
N GLY A 89 -6.86 -2.12 -1.96
CA GLY A 89 -7.42 -1.13 -1.03
C GLY A 89 -7.45 0.29 -1.63
N ILE A 90 -6.40 0.70 -2.35
CA ILE A 90 -6.38 2.01 -3.05
C ILE A 90 -7.43 2.03 -4.16
N GLU A 91 -7.62 0.93 -4.89
CA GLU A 91 -8.68 0.82 -5.90
C GLU A 91 -10.06 0.88 -5.25
N GLU A 92 -10.29 0.15 -4.17
CA GLU A 92 -11.56 0.17 -3.44
C GLU A 92 -11.90 1.58 -2.95
N PHE A 93 -10.95 2.32 -2.36
CA PHE A 93 -11.15 3.70 -1.98
C PHE A 93 -11.61 4.56 -3.17
N SER A 94 -10.89 4.48 -4.30
CA SER A 94 -11.19 5.30 -5.48
C SER A 94 -12.57 4.97 -6.07
N SER A 95 -12.94 3.69 -6.06
CA SER A 95 -14.24 3.18 -6.48
C SER A 95 -15.36 3.67 -5.56
N ARG A 96 -15.16 3.67 -4.23
CA ARG A 96 -16.14 4.20 -3.26
C ARG A 96 -16.33 5.71 -3.40
N MET A 97 -15.25 6.47 -3.63
CA MET A 97 -15.34 7.89 -3.92
C MET A 97 -16.24 8.17 -5.14
N ASP A 98 -16.08 7.38 -6.22
CA ASP A 98 -16.90 7.50 -7.43
C ASP A 98 -18.35 7.09 -7.17
N ILE A 99 -18.61 5.93 -6.54
CA ILE A 99 -19.95 5.42 -6.20
C ILE A 99 -20.73 6.41 -5.31
N TYR A 100 -20.06 7.00 -4.32
CA TYR A 100 -20.66 7.93 -3.38
C TYR A 100 -20.68 9.37 -3.90
N HIS A 101 -20.05 9.61 -5.05
CA HIS A 101 -19.93 10.94 -5.65
C HIS A 101 -19.30 11.96 -4.70
N ILE A 102 -18.24 11.57 -4.02
CA ILE A 102 -17.46 12.43 -3.12
C ILE A 102 -16.45 13.21 -3.95
N LEU A 103 -16.67 14.54 -4.08
CA LEU A 103 -15.88 15.42 -4.96
C LEU A 103 -14.74 16.14 -4.26
N SER A 104 -14.56 15.93 -2.97
CA SER A 104 -13.48 16.58 -2.20
C SER A 104 -13.01 15.71 -1.07
N SER A 105 -11.71 15.71 -0.83
CA SER A 105 -11.13 15.18 0.41
C SER A 105 -11.42 16.14 1.57
N ASP A 106 -11.35 15.62 2.77
CA ASP A 106 -11.24 16.39 4.01
C ASP A 106 -9.84 16.21 4.64
N ASP A 107 -9.60 16.91 5.74
CA ASP A 107 -8.30 16.89 6.42
C ASP A 107 -7.91 15.48 6.93
N TYR A 108 -8.89 14.61 7.22
CA TYR A 108 -8.61 13.24 7.65
C TYR A 108 -8.16 12.38 6.46
N ILE A 109 -8.89 12.44 5.33
CA ILE A 109 -8.51 11.73 4.10
C ILE A 109 -7.11 12.15 3.67
N ASP A 110 -6.81 13.46 3.68
CA ASP A 110 -5.49 13.98 3.29
C ASP A 110 -4.39 13.45 4.20
N GLN A 111 -4.61 13.32 5.51
CA GLN A 111 -3.63 12.77 6.45
C GLN A 111 -3.43 11.27 6.26
N PHE A 112 -4.51 10.49 6.07
CA PHE A 112 -4.40 9.06 5.80
C PHE A 112 -3.58 8.77 4.53
N THR A 113 -3.91 9.48 3.44
CA THR A 113 -3.22 9.28 2.16
C THR A 113 -1.73 9.66 2.26
N ASP A 114 -1.38 10.69 3.04
CA ASP A 114 0.03 11.05 3.32
C ASP A 114 0.77 9.95 4.09
N TYR A 115 0.13 9.32 5.08
CA TYR A 115 0.74 8.16 5.78
C TYR A 115 0.88 6.94 4.87
N ILE A 116 -0.10 6.66 4.01
CA ILE A 116 -0.03 5.56 3.03
C ILE A 116 1.13 5.78 2.06
N LEU A 117 1.33 7.00 1.57
CA LEU A 117 2.48 7.33 0.72
C LEU A 117 3.81 7.09 1.46
N LYS A 118 3.92 7.54 2.71
CA LYS A 118 5.11 7.28 3.54
C LYS A 118 5.36 5.79 3.74
N CYS A 119 4.31 4.99 3.95
CA CYS A 119 4.44 3.53 3.99
C CYS A 119 4.98 2.97 2.67
N ALA A 120 4.46 3.43 1.53
CA ALA A 120 4.92 2.98 0.21
C ALA A 120 6.39 3.35 -0.05
N GLU A 121 6.87 4.52 0.42
CA GLU A 121 8.29 4.92 0.37
C GLU A 121 9.17 3.96 1.18
N GLU A 122 8.76 3.62 2.40
CA GLU A 122 9.50 2.70 3.28
C GLU A 122 9.49 1.26 2.74
N ILE A 123 8.38 0.83 2.14
CA ILE A 123 8.27 -0.47 1.46
C ILE A 123 9.23 -0.52 0.28
N LEU A 124 9.25 0.49 -0.58
CA LEU A 124 10.18 0.55 -1.72
C LEU A 124 11.64 0.49 -1.27
N ALA A 125 12.01 1.29 -0.27
CA ALA A 125 13.35 1.27 0.30
C ALA A 125 13.71 -0.12 0.85
N SER A 126 12.77 -0.80 1.50
CA SER A 126 12.96 -2.16 2.01
C SER A 126 13.24 -3.16 0.89
N MET A 127 12.48 -3.12 -0.20
CA MET A 127 12.69 -4.01 -1.35
C MET A 127 14.04 -3.76 -2.03
N GLU A 128 14.47 -2.50 -2.14
CA GLU A 128 15.79 -2.14 -2.67
C GLU A 128 16.93 -2.65 -1.79
N LEU A 129 16.78 -2.60 -0.46
CA LEU A 129 17.75 -3.16 0.49
C LEU A 129 17.84 -4.69 0.38
N ILE A 130 16.70 -5.38 0.26
CA ILE A 130 16.67 -6.84 0.03
C ILE A 130 17.41 -7.17 -1.27
N ALA A 131 17.14 -6.45 -2.35
CA ALA A 131 17.80 -6.66 -3.64
C ALA A 131 19.31 -6.43 -3.60
N ASN A 132 19.77 -5.58 -2.69
CA ASN A 132 21.20 -5.31 -2.45
C ASN A 132 21.83 -6.20 -1.35
N TYR A 133 21.12 -7.20 -0.82
CA TYR A 133 21.55 -8.09 0.27
C TYR A 133 21.87 -7.36 1.57
N GLN A 134 21.17 -6.26 1.85
CA GLN A 134 21.33 -5.40 3.03
C GLN A 134 20.20 -5.63 4.05
N LEU A 135 19.88 -6.88 4.36
CA LEU A 135 18.73 -7.26 5.21
C LEU A 135 18.74 -6.60 6.60
N LYS A 136 19.91 -6.32 7.17
CA LYS A 136 20.01 -5.68 8.50
C LYS A 136 19.45 -4.25 8.52
N ASP A 137 19.50 -3.56 7.39
CA ASP A 137 19.05 -2.18 7.30
C ASP A 137 17.52 -2.09 7.08
N VAL A 138 16.86 -3.20 6.73
CA VAL A 138 15.40 -3.29 6.50
C VAL A 138 14.60 -3.08 7.79
N GLU A 139 15.13 -3.47 8.95
CA GLU A 139 14.42 -3.39 10.23
C GLU A 139 13.94 -1.97 10.55
N ALA A 140 14.77 -0.96 10.29
CA ALA A 140 14.41 0.43 10.55
C ALA A 140 13.22 0.90 9.70
N HIS A 141 13.10 0.42 8.46
CA HIS A 141 11.97 0.69 7.57
C HIS A 141 10.69 -0.01 8.07
N ALA A 142 10.78 -1.29 8.46
CA ALA A 142 9.65 -2.02 9.01
C ALA A 142 9.09 -1.39 10.31
N ILE A 143 9.96 -0.83 11.16
CA ILE A 143 9.56 -0.09 12.36
C ILE A 143 8.78 1.18 11.97
N ARG A 144 9.27 1.97 11.00
CA ARG A 144 8.58 3.20 10.58
C ARG A 144 7.20 2.92 9.94
N ILE A 145 7.07 1.86 9.15
CA ILE A 145 5.75 1.45 8.62
C ILE A 145 4.77 1.21 9.76
N LYS A 146 5.16 0.49 10.82
CA LYS A 146 4.32 0.24 11.99
C LYS A 146 3.99 1.51 12.78
N GLU A 147 4.91 2.48 12.82
CA GLU A 147 4.64 3.78 13.43
C GLU A 147 3.60 4.57 12.62
N TYR A 148 3.65 4.53 11.29
CA TYR A 148 2.66 5.19 10.43
C TYR A 148 1.29 4.52 10.52
N GLU A 149 1.21 3.19 10.56
CA GLU A 149 -0.04 2.47 10.81
C GLU A 149 -0.64 2.83 12.16
N SER A 150 0.14 2.85 13.24
CA SER A 150 -0.35 3.26 14.55
C SER A 150 -0.89 4.70 14.56
N ASN A 151 -0.32 5.60 13.76
CA ASN A 151 -0.87 6.95 13.58
C ASN A 151 -2.20 6.92 12.81
N CYS A 152 -2.34 6.04 11.81
CA CYS A 152 -3.61 5.84 11.08
C CYS A 152 -4.70 5.31 12.00
N ASP A 153 -4.39 4.37 12.88
CA ASP A 153 -5.26 3.82 13.91
C ASP A 153 -5.83 4.92 14.84
N GLU A 154 -4.97 5.84 15.30
CA GLU A 154 -5.41 6.97 16.11
C GLU A 154 -6.26 7.96 15.29
N LEU A 155 -5.84 8.25 14.07
CA LEU A 155 -6.54 9.11 13.14
C LEU A 155 -7.95 8.58 12.82
N TYR A 156 -8.09 7.26 12.62
CA TYR A 156 -9.37 6.60 12.41
C TYR A 156 -10.33 6.81 13.58
N ARG A 157 -9.85 6.58 14.81
CA ARG A 157 -10.67 6.79 16.02
C ARG A 157 -11.08 8.26 16.19
N GLU A 158 -10.21 9.19 15.82
CA GLU A 158 -10.49 10.62 15.88
C GLU A 158 -11.49 11.05 14.80
N SER A 159 -11.28 10.60 13.55
CA SER A 159 -12.17 10.90 12.43
C SER A 159 -13.59 10.41 12.69
N LEU A 160 -13.76 9.19 13.20
CA LEU A 160 -15.08 8.67 13.59
C LEU A 160 -15.73 9.48 14.71
N ARG A 161 -14.95 9.83 15.75
CA ARG A 161 -15.49 10.66 16.84
C ARG A 161 -15.97 12.01 16.33
N HIS A 162 -15.20 12.66 15.47
CA HIS A 162 -15.56 13.92 14.85
C HIS A 162 -16.80 13.78 13.96
N LEU A 163 -16.81 12.80 13.08
CA LEU A 163 -17.90 12.50 12.15
C LEU A 163 -19.25 12.37 12.89
N PHE A 164 -19.30 11.50 13.91
CA PHE A 164 -20.54 11.24 14.65
C PHE A 164 -20.99 12.41 15.55
N GLN A 165 -20.10 13.32 15.91
CA GLN A 165 -20.43 14.50 16.70
C GLN A 165 -20.94 15.65 15.82
N THR A 166 -20.42 15.82 14.62
CA THR A 166 -20.62 17.02 13.80
C THR A 166 -21.59 16.80 12.65
N GLU A 167 -21.54 15.66 11.95
CA GLU A 167 -22.40 15.39 10.81
C GLU A 167 -23.81 14.98 11.27
N LYS A 168 -24.83 15.51 10.57
CA LYS A 168 -26.26 15.23 10.87
C LYS A 168 -26.95 14.47 9.74
N ASP A 169 -26.35 14.42 8.55
CA ASP A 169 -26.85 13.64 7.44
C ASP A 169 -26.39 12.18 7.61
N ALA A 170 -27.34 11.29 7.87
CA ALA A 170 -27.06 9.87 8.07
C ALA A 170 -26.40 9.20 6.85
N ILE A 171 -26.69 9.67 5.63
CA ILE A 171 -26.07 9.14 4.41
C ILE A 171 -24.59 9.52 4.37
N LYS A 172 -24.27 10.80 4.68
CA LYS A 172 -22.87 11.23 4.77
C LYS A 172 -22.10 10.50 5.87
N VAL A 173 -22.73 10.26 7.02
CA VAL A 173 -22.11 9.47 8.11
C VAL A 173 -21.72 8.08 7.62
N ILE A 174 -22.61 7.40 6.87
CA ILE A 174 -22.32 6.08 6.31
C ILE A 174 -21.18 6.16 5.31
N GLN A 175 -21.23 7.10 4.37
CA GLN A 175 -20.23 7.27 3.31
C GLN A 175 -18.83 7.54 3.89
N TYR A 176 -18.69 8.55 4.75
CA TYR A 176 -17.39 8.90 5.30
C TYR A 176 -16.86 7.88 6.30
N LYS A 177 -17.75 7.20 7.07
CA LYS A 177 -17.33 6.08 7.91
C LYS A 177 -16.65 4.98 7.07
N GLU A 178 -17.26 4.59 5.97
CA GLU A 178 -16.71 3.56 5.08
C GLU A 178 -15.41 4.00 4.42
N ILE A 179 -15.32 5.27 4.00
CA ILE A 179 -14.08 5.85 3.44
C ILE A 179 -12.92 5.80 4.44
N TYR A 180 -13.16 6.19 5.70
CA TYR A 180 -12.11 6.16 6.72
C TYR A 180 -11.72 4.72 7.09
N GLU A 181 -12.68 3.78 7.09
CA GLU A 181 -12.44 2.34 7.33
C GLU A 181 -11.52 1.75 6.25
N ILE A 182 -11.78 2.02 4.97
CA ILE A 182 -10.92 1.58 3.86
C ILE A 182 -9.50 2.17 3.98
N LEU A 183 -9.36 3.43 4.34
CA LEU A 183 -8.05 4.07 4.49
C LEU A 183 -7.22 3.48 5.64
N GLU A 184 -7.86 3.15 6.75
CA GLU A 184 -7.22 2.45 7.87
C GLU A 184 -6.82 1.02 7.47
N GLU A 185 -7.69 0.31 6.75
CA GLU A 185 -7.41 -1.04 6.25
C GLU A 185 -6.22 -1.07 5.29
N ILE A 186 -6.02 -0.04 4.44
CA ILE A 186 -4.82 0.10 3.61
C ILE A 186 -3.56 0.24 4.48
N ALA A 187 -3.62 0.98 5.59
CA ALA A 187 -2.49 1.11 6.52
C ALA A 187 -2.19 -0.23 7.22
N ASP A 188 -3.20 -1.00 7.56
CA ASP A 188 -3.07 -2.38 8.08
C ASP A 188 -2.38 -3.31 7.07
N TYR A 189 -2.72 -3.21 5.78
CA TYR A 189 -2.03 -3.96 4.73
C TYR A 189 -0.54 -3.57 4.64
N CYS A 190 -0.21 -2.29 4.81
CA CYS A 190 1.20 -1.86 4.92
C CYS A 190 1.90 -2.48 6.15
N GLN A 191 1.22 -2.58 7.31
CA GLN A 191 1.75 -3.24 8.50
C GLN A 191 1.99 -4.75 8.24
N ASN A 192 1.15 -5.42 7.44
CA ASN A 192 1.35 -6.81 7.06
C ASN A 192 2.65 -6.99 6.25
N VAL A 193 2.99 -6.06 5.36
CA VAL A 193 4.30 -6.04 4.68
C VAL A 193 5.43 -5.92 5.71
N ALA A 194 5.36 -4.98 6.65
CA ALA A 194 6.37 -4.79 7.69
C ALA A 194 6.56 -6.05 8.56
N SER A 195 5.48 -6.75 8.88
CA SER A 195 5.52 -7.99 9.66
C SER A 195 6.20 -9.13 8.88
N THR A 196 5.94 -9.22 7.57
CA THR A 196 6.62 -10.18 6.69
C THR A 196 8.11 -9.85 6.55
N LEU A 197 8.47 -8.57 6.42
CA LEU A 197 9.88 -8.12 6.41
C LEU A 197 10.61 -8.52 7.69
N GLN A 198 10.00 -8.34 8.86
CA GLN A 198 10.58 -8.76 10.13
C GLN A 198 10.77 -10.29 10.21
N SER A 199 9.82 -11.07 9.69
CA SER A 199 9.96 -12.53 9.57
C SER A 199 11.17 -12.93 8.71
N ILE A 200 11.33 -12.28 7.55
CA ILE A 200 12.48 -12.51 6.65
C ILE A 200 13.81 -12.19 7.36
N ILE A 201 13.88 -11.07 8.07
CA ILE A 201 15.08 -10.68 8.83
C ILE A 201 15.41 -11.75 9.87
N MET A 202 14.44 -12.20 10.66
CA MET A 202 14.63 -13.20 11.72
C MET A 202 15.10 -14.56 11.19
N LYS A 203 14.63 -14.97 10.02
CA LYS A 203 15.03 -16.23 9.38
C LYS A 203 16.44 -16.18 8.77
N ASN A 204 16.95 -14.99 8.47
CA ASN A 204 18.22 -14.78 7.78
C ASN A 204 19.30 -14.08 8.65
N ALA A 205 19.06 -13.92 9.95
CA ALA A 205 19.96 -13.28 10.92
C ALA A 205 21.10 -14.20 11.37
#